data_a07388c5d075638997af4ecdcd395f35
#
_entry.id   a07388c5d075638997af4ecdcd395f35
#
_cell.length_a   1.000
_cell.length_b   1.000
_cell.length_c   1.000
_cell.angle_alpha   90.00
_cell.angle_beta   90.00
_cell.angle_gamma   90.00
#
_symmetry.space_group_name_H-M   'P 1'
#
loop_
_entity.id
_entity.type
_entity.pdbx_description
1 polymer ?
#
loop_
_entity_poly.entity_id
_entity_poly.type
_entity_poly.pdbx_seq_one_letter_code
_entity_poly.pdbx_strand_id
1 'polypeptide(L)'
;LKKALIETTIQGRKIRIAGFAKGSGMIYPNMATMLAFLTCDAGIQKEEWDKMIAIAVKKSFNAISVDGETSTNDSFIGINAGEKIEKRFFSIIQEGIDIVCQNLAKNIARDGEGANCLLEVLVNGTKNTDDAIMLAKSICNSALVKTAIHGCDPNWGRIISAAGNSGVKFKLNDVDLYIGNDQILENGKLNKYDPQKVTDYIKSRMKGRYLVDDIVKIMINLNSGESKGTAWGCDLSKKYIEINSEYTT
;
A
#
# COMPACT_ATOMS: atom_id res chain seq x y z
N LEU A 1 6.06 10.35 -14.53
CA LEU A 1 7.14 9.47 -14.04
C LEU A 1 7.11 9.42 -12.52
N LYS A 2 6.89 8.24 -11.95
CA LYS A 2 6.92 8.01 -10.51
C LYS A 2 8.38 7.88 -10.09
N LYS A 3 8.83 8.77 -9.20
CA LYS A 3 10.22 8.82 -8.72
C LYS A 3 10.27 9.13 -7.22
N ALA A 4 11.28 8.61 -6.55
CA ALA A 4 11.58 8.87 -5.15
C ALA A 4 13.09 8.91 -4.93
N LEU A 5 13.53 9.74 -4.01
CA LEU A 5 14.93 9.88 -3.60
C LEU A 5 14.99 10.18 -2.11
N ILE A 6 15.88 9.54 -1.42
CA ILE A 6 16.32 9.93 -0.09
C ILE A 6 17.83 10.06 -0.03
N GLU A 7 18.31 10.91 0.86
CA GLU A 7 19.71 11.03 1.25
C GLU A 7 19.84 10.77 2.74
N THR A 8 20.90 10.05 3.12
CA THR A 8 21.29 9.86 4.51
C THR A 8 22.81 10.00 4.62
N THR A 9 23.32 10.23 5.83
CA THR A 9 24.78 10.30 6.05
C THR A 9 25.21 9.09 6.88
N ILE A 10 26.10 8.29 6.31
CA ILE A 10 26.67 7.10 6.96
C ILE A 10 28.19 7.19 6.88
N GLN A 11 28.88 7.07 8.02
CA GLN A 11 30.33 7.13 8.10
C GLN A 11 30.92 8.43 7.49
N GLY A 12 30.21 9.57 7.69
CA GLY A 12 30.63 10.87 7.14
C GLY A 12 30.38 11.04 5.63
N ARG A 13 29.78 10.05 4.96
CA ARG A 13 29.47 10.07 3.53
C ARG A 13 27.97 10.19 3.29
N LYS A 14 27.62 10.95 2.28
CA LYS A 14 26.23 10.98 1.77
C LYS A 14 25.96 9.69 1.00
N ILE A 15 24.91 8.99 1.40
CA ILE A 15 24.37 7.83 0.70
C ILE A 15 23.01 8.22 0.13
N ARG A 16 22.83 7.95 -1.16
CA ARG A 16 21.61 8.20 -1.90
C ARG A 16 20.93 6.91 -2.27
N ILE A 17 19.65 6.84 -2.03
CA ILE A 17 18.79 5.75 -2.47
C ILE A 17 17.70 6.38 -3.32
N ALA A 18 17.68 6.02 -4.60
CA ALA A 18 16.77 6.60 -5.59
C ALA A 18 16.06 5.50 -6.36
N GLY A 19 14.85 5.79 -6.80
CA GLY A 19 14.12 4.86 -7.64
C GLY A 19 13.11 5.55 -8.53
N PHE A 20 12.68 4.82 -9.55
CA PHE A 20 11.57 5.21 -10.42
C PHE A 20 10.76 3.97 -10.81
N ALA A 21 9.49 4.19 -11.10
CA ALA A 21 8.58 3.13 -11.48
C ALA A 21 7.55 3.60 -12.51
N LYS A 22 6.94 2.63 -13.22
CA LYS A 22 5.79 2.83 -14.07
C LYS A 22 4.75 1.72 -13.83
N GLY A 23 3.49 2.02 -14.06
CA GLY A 23 2.35 1.13 -13.92
C GLY A 23 1.10 1.93 -13.55
N SER A 24 -0.08 1.52 -14.02
CA SER A 24 -1.38 2.15 -13.70
C SER A 24 -2.57 1.18 -13.79
N GLY A 25 -2.51 0.14 -14.62
CA GLY A 25 -3.48 -0.94 -14.75
C GLY A 25 -2.82 -2.30 -14.77
N MET A 26 -3.60 -3.39 -14.59
CA MET A 26 -3.15 -4.74 -14.35
C MET A 26 -2.15 -4.80 -13.17
N ILE A 27 -2.57 -4.26 -12.02
CA ILE A 27 -1.73 -4.09 -10.84
C ILE A 27 -2.32 -4.86 -9.65
N TYR A 28 -1.85 -6.08 -9.50
CA TYR A 28 -1.97 -6.89 -8.28
C TYR A 28 -0.68 -7.69 -8.12
N PRO A 29 0.45 -7.04 -7.83
CA PRO A 29 1.72 -7.71 -7.92
C PRO A 29 1.82 -8.87 -6.91
N ASN A 30 2.06 -10.04 -7.46
CA ASN A 30 2.91 -11.07 -6.91
C ASN A 30 4.14 -11.10 -7.83
N MET A 31 4.56 -9.86 -8.24
CA MET A 31 5.45 -9.41 -9.30
C MET A 31 4.86 -9.54 -10.73
N ALA A 32 4.12 -8.48 -11.27
CA ALA A 32 3.68 -8.43 -12.69
C ALA A 32 3.25 -7.03 -13.22
N THR A 33 3.38 -6.64 -14.53
CA THR A 33 3.14 -5.40 -15.36
C THR A 33 3.77 -4.09 -14.88
N MET A 34 4.30 -4.06 -13.71
CA MET A 34 5.02 -2.94 -13.15
C MET A 34 6.50 -3.04 -13.55
N LEU A 35 7.12 -1.94 -13.88
CA LEU A 35 8.57 -1.86 -13.95
C LEU A 35 9.05 -0.86 -12.91
N ALA A 36 9.97 -1.29 -12.06
CA ALA A 36 10.58 -0.44 -11.07
C ALA A 36 12.10 -0.67 -10.99
N PHE A 37 12.80 0.42 -10.76
CA PHE A 37 14.26 0.44 -10.60
C PHE A 37 14.61 1.16 -9.30
N LEU A 38 15.58 0.60 -8.59
CA LEU A 38 16.15 1.19 -7.39
C LEU A 38 17.67 1.24 -7.53
N THR A 39 18.25 2.34 -7.15
CA THR A 39 19.70 2.49 -7.07
C THR A 39 20.13 2.91 -5.67
N CYS A 40 21.27 2.41 -5.22
CA CYS A 40 21.88 2.79 -3.95
C CYS A 40 23.39 2.94 -4.16
N ASP A 41 23.98 4.06 -3.73
CA ASP A 41 25.42 4.32 -3.84
C ASP A 41 26.22 3.81 -2.62
N ALA A 42 25.67 2.80 -1.93
CA ALA A 42 26.35 2.03 -0.89
C ALA A 42 26.75 0.64 -1.40
N GLY A 43 27.99 0.24 -1.22
CA GLY A 43 28.47 -1.11 -1.57
C GLY A 43 28.03 -2.15 -0.55
N ILE A 44 27.09 -3.00 -0.93
CA ILE A 44 26.53 -4.11 -0.13
C ILE A 44 26.74 -5.41 -0.91
N GLN A 45 27.13 -6.48 -0.22
CA GLN A 45 27.31 -7.77 -0.87
C GLN A 45 25.97 -8.32 -1.36
N LYS A 46 26.03 -9.08 -2.46
CA LYS A 46 24.85 -9.54 -3.20
C LYS A 46 23.82 -10.25 -2.30
N GLU A 47 24.27 -11.16 -1.44
CA GLU A 47 23.39 -11.95 -0.59
C GLU A 47 22.59 -11.10 0.41
N GLU A 48 23.21 -10.05 0.95
CA GLU A 48 22.52 -9.12 1.87
C GLU A 48 21.65 -8.12 1.09
N TRP A 49 22.11 -7.68 -0.08
CA TRP A 49 21.33 -6.82 -0.96
C TRP A 49 20.04 -7.51 -1.44
N ASP A 50 20.12 -8.76 -1.88
CA ASP A 50 18.97 -9.54 -2.32
C ASP A 50 17.93 -9.69 -1.19
N LYS A 51 18.36 -9.90 0.06
CA LYS A 51 17.47 -9.92 1.22
C LYS A 51 16.79 -8.58 1.46
N MET A 52 17.55 -7.48 1.38
CA MET A 52 16.99 -6.14 1.57
C MET A 52 15.94 -5.82 0.52
N ILE A 53 16.20 -6.15 -0.73
CA ILE A 53 15.28 -5.97 -1.85
C ILE A 53 14.02 -6.81 -1.65
N ALA A 54 14.14 -8.07 -1.28
CA ALA A 54 12.99 -8.96 -1.03
C ALA A 54 12.07 -8.42 0.09
N ILE A 55 12.67 -7.91 1.18
CA ILE A 55 11.93 -7.29 2.29
C ILE A 55 11.18 -6.05 1.82
N ALA A 56 11.85 -5.17 1.07
CA ALA A 56 11.26 -3.93 0.58
C ALA A 56 10.11 -4.19 -0.41
N VAL A 57 10.29 -5.11 -1.37
CA VAL A 57 9.25 -5.51 -2.33
C VAL A 57 8.01 -6.02 -1.61
N LYS A 58 8.19 -6.87 -0.59
CA LYS A 58 7.08 -7.43 0.19
C LYS A 58 6.23 -6.36 0.87
N LYS A 59 6.87 -5.31 1.40
CA LYS A 59 6.23 -4.20 2.14
C LYS A 59 5.80 -3.03 1.26
N SER A 60 6.00 -3.11 -0.05
CA SER A 60 5.72 -2.03 -0.99
C SER A 60 4.94 -2.53 -2.21
N PHE A 61 5.62 -2.96 -3.25
CA PHE A 61 4.99 -3.36 -4.50
C PHE A 61 4.04 -4.56 -4.34
N ASN A 62 4.39 -5.57 -3.54
CA ASN A 62 3.48 -6.69 -3.26
C ASN A 62 2.30 -6.33 -2.34
N ALA A 63 2.30 -5.13 -1.77
CA ALA A 63 1.25 -4.61 -0.91
C ALA A 63 0.31 -3.62 -1.62
N ILE A 64 0.30 -3.56 -2.95
CA ILE A 64 -0.64 -2.71 -3.70
C ILE A 64 -1.62 -3.52 -4.54
N SER A 65 -2.76 -2.88 -4.88
CA SER A 65 -3.72 -3.37 -5.87
C SER A 65 -4.40 -2.21 -6.57
N VAL A 66 -4.52 -2.27 -7.90
CA VAL A 66 -5.41 -1.38 -8.67
C VAL A 66 -6.67 -2.11 -9.07
N ASP A 67 -6.58 -3.28 -9.67
CA ASP A 67 -7.70 -4.02 -10.28
C ASP A 67 -7.74 -5.51 -9.93
N GLY A 68 -6.74 -6.00 -9.18
CA GLY A 68 -6.67 -7.40 -8.77
C GLY A 68 -6.07 -8.32 -9.82
N GLU A 69 -5.66 -7.80 -10.97
CA GLU A 69 -5.11 -8.58 -12.06
C GLU A 69 -3.58 -8.66 -11.98
N THR A 70 -3.05 -9.88 -11.99
CA THR A 70 -1.61 -10.13 -11.98
C THR A 70 -1.09 -10.27 -13.41
N SER A 71 -0.07 -9.49 -13.77
CA SER A 71 0.57 -9.60 -15.09
C SER A 71 1.70 -10.62 -15.08
N THR A 72 2.19 -10.97 -16.27
CA THR A 72 3.28 -11.93 -16.48
C THR A 72 4.67 -11.30 -16.55
N ASN A 73 4.78 -9.95 -16.52
CA ASN A 73 5.99 -9.24 -16.92
C ASN A 73 6.50 -8.19 -15.93
N ASP A 74 6.08 -8.24 -14.65
CA ASP A 74 6.61 -7.31 -13.64
C ASP A 74 8.08 -7.56 -13.36
N SER A 75 8.77 -6.46 -13.21
CA SER A 75 10.19 -6.53 -12.87
C SER A 75 10.55 -5.42 -11.88
N PHE A 76 11.28 -5.80 -10.85
CA PHE A 76 11.95 -4.88 -9.96
C PHE A 76 13.46 -5.13 -10.02
N ILE A 77 14.21 -4.11 -10.36
CA ILE A 77 15.68 -4.20 -10.49
C ILE A 77 16.33 -3.28 -9.46
N GLY A 78 17.02 -3.87 -8.50
CA GLY A 78 17.81 -3.15 -7.50
C GLY A 78 19.31 -3.20 -7.82
N ILE A 79 19.94 -2.04 -7.95
CA ILE A 79 21.36 -1.90 -8.24
C ILE A 79 22.03 -1.20 -7.06
N ASN A 80 23.07 -1.79 -6.52
CA ASN A 80 23.93 -1.11 -5.56
C ASN A 80 25.37 -1.05 -6.08
N ALA A 81 26.04 0.07 -5.80
CA ALA A 81 27.44 0.29 -6.15
C ALA A 81 28.05 1.32 -5.20
N GLY A 82 29.35 1.32 -5.09
CA GLY A 82 30.04 2.27 -4.22
C GLY A 82 30.95 1.58 -3.20
N GLU A 83 31.42 2.35 -2.23
CA GLU A 83 32.28 1.81 -1.18
C GLU A 83 31.48 0.96 -0.20
N LYS A 84 32.15 -0.07 0.32
CA LYS A 84 31.57 -1.02 1.27
C LYS A 84 31.08 -0.30 2.54
N ILE A 85 29.86 -0.65 2.95
CA ILE A 85 29.23 -0.18 4.19
C ILE A 85 29.31 -1.28 5.25
N GLU A 86 29.59 -0.89 6.50
CA GLU A 86 29.62 -1.82 7.63
C GLU A 86 28.18 -2.32 7.96
N LYS A 87 28.08 -3.59 8.35
CA LYS A 87 26.78 -4.26 8.64
C LYS A 87 25.93 -3.54 9.69
N ARG A 88 26.54 -2.85 10.65
CA ARG A 88 25.81 -2.08 11.68
C ARG A 88 24.92 -0.96 11.12
N PHE A 89 25.16 -0.53 9.89
CA PHE A 89 24.37 0.50 9.20
C PHE A 89 23.32 -0.05 8.24
N PHE A 90 23.23 -1.38 8.10
CA PHE A 90 22.30 -2.01 7.16
C PHE A 90 20.84 -1.71 7.47
N SER A 91 20.48 -1.52 8.75
CA SER A 91 19.12 -1.12 9.14
C SER A 91 18.73 0.25 8.59
N ILE A 92 19.67 1.22 8.57
CA ILE A 92 19.45 2.56 8.02
C ILE A 92 19.26 2.48 6.50
N ILE A 93 20.06 1.66 5.82
CA ILE A 93 19.91 1.44 4.37
C ILE A 93 18.57 0.76 4.08
N GLN A 94 18.19 -0.27 4.86
CA GLN A 94 16.90 -0.96 4.70
C GLN A 94 15.73 0.00 4.85
N GLU A 95 15.75 0.86 5.88
CA GLU A 95 14.71 1.86 6.09
C GLU A 95 14.61 2.82 4.89
N GLY A 96 15.75 3.23 4.35
CA GLY A 96 15.79 4.06 3.16
C GLY A 96 15.22 3.39 1.92
N ILE A 97 15.55 2.13 1.70
CA ILE A 97 15.00 1.31 0.62
C ILE A 97 13.48 1.17 0.79
N ASP A 98 13.03 0.85 2.01
CA ASP A 98 11.60 0.70 2.33
C ASP A 98 10.83 1.99 2.02
N ILE A 99 11.35 3.16 2.43
CA ILE A 99 10.73 4.47 2.18
C ILE A 99 10.62 4.75 0.67
N VAL A 100 11.70 4.55 -0.09
CA VAL A 100 11.70 4.78 -1.55
C VAL A 100 10.71 3.84 -2.23
N CYS A 101 10.76 2.54 -1.93
CA CYS A 101 9.87 1.54 -2.53
C CYS A 101 8.40 1.78 -2.19
N GLN A 102 8.08 2.13 -0.93
CA GLN A 102 6.71 2.46 -0.52
C GLN A 102 6.19 3.73 -1.21
N ASN A 103 7.01 4.75 -1.36
CA ASN A 103 6.63 5.96 -2.10
C ASN A 103 6.32 5.64 -3.56
N LEU A 104 7.11 4.80 -4.22
CA LEU A 104 6.86 4.37 -5.59
C LEU A 104 5.58 3.53 -5.68
N ALA A 105 5.37 2.60 -4.76
CA ALA A 105 4.17 1.76 -4.70
C ALA A 105 2.89 2.58 -4.50
N LYS A 106 2.91 3.55 -3.56
CA LYS A 106 1.80 4.50 -3.36
C LYS A 106 1.49 5.31 -4.63
N ASN A 107 2.53 5.77 -5.33
CA ASN A 107 2.38 6.48 -6.59
C ASN A 107 1.75 5.59 -7.68
N ILE A 108 2.09 4.31 -7.74
CA ILE A 108 1.47 3.36 -8.69
C ILE A 108 -0.01 3.18 -8.34
N ALA A 109 -0.34 2.87 -7.08
CA ALA A 109 -1.71 2.66 -6.64
C ALA A 109 -2.59 3.91 -6.82
N ARG A 110 -2.05 5.12 -6.49
CA ARG A 110 -2.78 6.39 -6.64
C ARG A 110 -3.02 6.77 -8.11
N ASP A 111 -2.09 6.43 -8.98
CA ASP A 111 -2.18 6.67 -10.42
C ASP A 111 -2.88 5.51 -11.16
N GLY A 112 -3.64 4.70 -10.43
CA GLY A 112 -4.48 3.66 -11.01
C GLY A 112 -5.45 4.23 -12.03
N GLU A 113 -5.77 3.45 -13.06
CA GLU A 113 -6.67 3.88 -14.15
C GLU A 113 -8.01 4.40 -13.62
N GLY A 114 -8.32 5.66 -13.87
CA GLY A 114 -9.54 6.31 -13.41
C GLY A 114 -9.61 6.64 -11.92
N ALA A 115 -8.52 6.49 -11.15
CA ALA A 115 -8.49 6.71 -9.71
C ALA A 115 -8.62 8.19 -9.32
N ASN A 116 -9.38 8.47 -8.26
CA ASN A 116 -9.55 9.80 -7.69
C ASN A 116 -8.81 9.97 -6.35
N CYS A 117 -8.59 8.90 -5.60
CA CYS A 117 -7.88 8.93 -4.33
C CYS A 117 -7.03 7.67 -4.12
N LEU A 118 -6.05 7.78 -3.22
CA LEU A 118 -5.35 6.63 -2.66
C LEU A 118 -6.19 6.04 -1.52
N LEU A 119 -6.37 4.73 -1.53
CA LEU A 119 -6.87 3.97 -0.39
C LEU A 119 -5.68 3.37 0.36
N GLU A 120 -5.50 3.76 1.62
CA GLU A 120 -4.48 3.23 2.52
C GLU A 120 -5.15 2.42 3.62
N VAL A 121 -4.87 1.12 3.68
CA VAL A 121 -5.42 0.21 4.69
C VAL A 121 -4.31 -0.27 5.61
N LEU A 122 -4.41 0.08 6.88
CA LEU A 122 -3.52 -0.37 7.96
C LEU A 122 -4.22 -1.46 8.77
N VAL A 123 -3.57 -2.59 8.92
CA VAL A 123 -4.01 -3.67 9.81
C VAL A 123 -3.02 -3.84 10.93
N ASN A 124 -3.50 -3.79 12.17
CA ASN A 124 -2.74 -4.00 13.39
C ASN A 124 -3.24 -5.25 14.13
N GLY A 125 -2.44 -5.74 15.07
CA GLY A 125 -2.87 -6.78 16.01
C GLY A 125 -2.96 -8.17 15.38
N THR A 126 -2.17 -8.47 14.36
CA THR A 126 -2.03 -9.81 13.76
C THR A 126 -0.89 -10.60 14.40
N LYS A 127 -0.87 -11.91 14.18
CA LYS A 127 0.20 -12.81 14.66
C LYS A 127 1.53 -12.59 13.92
N ASN A 128 1.48 -12.22 12.66
CA ASN A 128 2.64 -11.96 11.82
C ASN A 128 2.31 -10.86 10.79
N THR A 129 3.35 -10.26 10.23
CA THR A 129 3.22 -9.17 9.25
C THR A 129 2.57 -9.62 7.93
N ASP A 130 2.73 -10.88 7.54
CA ASP A 130 2.16 -11.41 6.32
C ASP A 130 0.65 -11.45 6.35
N ASP A 131 0.08 -11.91 7.46
CA ASP A 131 -1.37 -11.88 7.70
C ASP A 131 -1.90 -10.45 7.66
N ALA A 132 -1.17 -9.49 8.26
CA ALA A 132 -1.56 -8.08 8.22
C ALA A 132 -1.60 -7.52 6.79
N ILE A 133 -0.55 -7.75 6.00
CA ILE A 133 -0.49 -7.29 4.61
C ILE A 133 -1.56 -8.00 3.77
N MET A 134 -1.75 -9.31 3.93
CA MET A 134 -2.74 -10.08 3.19
C MET A 134 -4.16 -9.58 3.44
N LEU A 135 -4.52 -9.32 4.71
CA LEU A 135 -5.82 -8.77 5.06
C LEU A 135 -6.01 -7.34 4.53
N ALA A 136 -5.00 -6.48 4.70
CA ALA A 136 -5.03 -5.12 4.16
C ALA A 136 -5.19 -5.12 2.63
N LYS A 137 -4.44 -5.98 1.93
CA LYS A 137 -4.50 -6.12 0.47
C LYS A 137 -5.86 -6.64 0.00
N SER A 138 -6.49 -7.57 0.72
CA SER A 138 -7.85 -8.05 0.43
C SER A 138 -8.88 -6.92 0.46
N ILE A 139 -8.77 -6.00 1.43
CA ILE A 139 -9.65 -4.83 1.51
C ILE A 139 -9.38 -3.86 0.36
N CYS A 140 -8.11 -3.55 0.07
CA CYS A 140 -7.71 -2.69 -1.04
C CYS A 140 -8.17 -3.22 -2.40
N ASN A 141 -8.27 -4.55 -2.54
CA ASN A 141 -8.66 -5.22 -3.78
C ASN A 141 -10.17 -5.40 -3.95
N SER A 142 -10.96 -5.24 -2.89
CA SER A 142 -12.41 -5.46 -2.95
C SER A 142 -13.11 -4.42 -3.82
N ALA A 143 -13.69 -4.85 -4.94
CA ALA A 143 -14.47 -3.98 -5.83
C ALA A 143 -15.61 -3.27 -5.08
N LEU A 144 -16.26 -3.95 -4.12
CA LEU A 144 -17.31 -3.36 -3.28
C LEU A 144 -16.79 -2.27 -2.36
N VAL A 145 -15.61 -2.45 -1.76
CA VAL A 145 -14.99 -1.39 -0.94
C VAL A 145 -14.58 -0.22 -1.83
N LYS A 146 -13.90 -0.48 -2.95
CA LYS A 146 -13.41 0.56 -3.86
C LYS A 146 -14.54 1.41 -4.45
N THR A 147 -15.67 0.79 -4.80
CA THR A 147 -16.86 1.51 -5.29
C THR A 147 -17.58 2.28 -4.17
N ALA A 148 -17.59 1.78 -2.93
CA ALA A 148 -18.11 2.53 -1.79
C ALA A 148 -17.26 3.79 -1.53
N ILE A 149 -15.94 3.68 -1.56
CA ILE A 149 -15.04 4.83 -1.44
C ILE A 149 -15.29 5.83 -2.56
N HIS A 150 -15.42 5.38 -3.82
CA HIS A 150 -15.76 6.24 -4.96
C HIS A 150 -17.08 6.99 -4.74
N GLY A 151 -18.11 6.30 -4.25
CA GLY A 151 -19.42 6.88 -3.90
C GLY A 151 -19.43 7.68 -2.61
N CYS A 152 -18.32 7.81 -1.92
CA CYS A 152 -18.18 8.45 -0.61
C CYS A 152 -19.10 7.82 0.47
N ASP A 153 -19.39 6.51 0.32
CA ASP A 153 -20.21 5.73 1.26
C ASP A 153 -19.30 5.08 2.32
N PRO A 154 -19.46 5.40 3.62
CA PRO A 154 -18.69 4.80 4.70
C PRO A 154 -19.17 3.37 5.01
N ASN A 155 -19.17 2.50 4.02
CA ASN A 155 -19.72 1.16 4.08
C ASN A 155 -18.83 0.18 4.83
N TRP A 156 -18.85 0.25 6.14
CA TRP A 156 -18.06 -0.63 7.02
C TRP A 156 -18.36 -2.13 6.82
N GLY A 157 -19.59 -2.47 6.45
CA GLY A 157 -19.98 -3.86 6.19
C GLY A 157 -19.20 -4.47 5.02
N ARG A 158 -18.95 -3.69 3.95
CA ARG A 158 -18.10 -4.11 2.82
C ARG A 158 -16.66 -4.29 3.24
N ILE A 159 -16.15 -3.45 4.13
CA ILE A 159 -14.78 -3.55 4.64
C ILE A 159 -14.62 -4.85 5.44
N ILE A 160 -15.54 -5.14 6.36
CA ILE A 160 -15.49 -6.38 7.16
C ILE A 160 -15.68 -7.62 6.28
N SER A 161 -16.57 -7.58 5.29
CA SER A 161 -16.73 -8.66 4.33
C SER A 161 -15.43 -8.94 3.56
N ALA A 162 -14.75 -7.90 3.09
CA ALA A 162 -13.46 -8.03 2.41
C ALA A 162 -12.38 -8.57 3.34
N ALA A 163 -12.35 -8.14 4.61
CA ALA A 163 -11.46 -8.68 5.62
C ALA A 163 -11.71 -10.18 5.86
N GLY A 164 -12.97 -10.60 5.95
CA GLY A 164 -13.35 -12.01 6.09
C GLY A 164 -12.92 -12.90 4.92
N ASN A 165 -12.88 -12.34 3.71
CA ASN A 165 -12.44 -13.02 2.49
C ASN A 165 -10.91 -13.10 2.34
N SER A 166 -10.14 -12.50 3.25
CA SER A 166 -8.67 -12.45 3.17
C SER A 166 -7.99 -13.81 3.35
N GLY A 167 -8.68 -14.81 3.93
CA GLY A 167 -8.09 -16.06 4.38
C GLY A 167 -7.42 -15.99 5.76
N VAL A 168 -7.24 -14.80 6.32
CA VAL A 168 -6.71 -14.60 7.68
C VAL A 168 -7.81 -14.91 8.70
N LYS A 169 -7.49 -15.74 9.69
CA LYS A 169 -8.45 -16.09 10.75
C LYS A 169 -8.43 -15.03 11.86
N PHE A 170 -9.57 -14.45 12.15
CA PHE A 170 -9.78 -13.53 13.28
C PHE A 170 -11.20 -13.68 13.84
N LYS A 171 -11.43 -13.14 15.04
CA LYS A 171 -12.76 -13.10 15.66
C LYS A 171 -13.35 -11.71 15.48
N LEU A 172 -14.58 -11.63 14.98
CA LEU A 172 -15.25 -10.35 14.78
C LEU A 172 -15.35 -9.55 16.07
N ASN A 173 -15.59 -10.21 17.21
CA ASN A 173 -15.72 -9.57 18.51
C ASN A 173 -14.43 -8.90 19.03
N ASP A 174 -13.30 -9.13 18.38
CA ASP A 174 -12.02 -8.53 18.74
C ASP A 174 -11.63 -7.38 17.77
N VAL A 175 -12.50 -7.06 16.79
CA VAL A 175 -12.20 -6.11 15.72
C VAL A 175 -12.59 -4.69 16.10
N ASP A 176 -11.59 -3.78 16.01
CA ASP A 176 -11.85 -2.34 15.93
C ASP A 176 -11.65 -1.87 14.49
N LEU A 177 -12.54 -1.01 14.01
CA LEU A 177 -12.48 -0.43 12.66
C LEU A 177 -12.57 1.09 12.72
N TYR A 178 -11.67 1.74 11.99
CA TYR A 178 -11.65 3.20 11.84
C TYR A 178 -11.67 3.58 10.36
N ILE A 179 -12.40 4.64 10.03
CA ILE A 179 -12.33 5.33 8.73
C ILE A 179 -11.91 6.78 9.01
N GLY A 180 -10.73 7.16 8.55
CA GLY A 180 -10.08 8.38 9.00
C GLY A 180 -9.80 8.36 10.50
N ASN A 181 -10.36 9.30 11.24
CA ASN A 181 -10.23 9.38 12.70
C ASN A 181 -11.47 8.85 13.44
N ASP A 182 -12.50 8.42 12.72
CA ASP A 182 -13.76 8.01 13.33
C ASP A 182 -13.78 6.51 13.55
N GLN A 183 -13.99 6.08 14.81
CA GLN A 183 -14.12 4.67 15.16
C GLN A 183 -15.54 4.18 14.84
N ILE A 184 -15.61 3.25 13.89
CA ILE A 184 -16.87 2.70 13.38
C ILE A 184 -17.28 1.44 14.15
N LEU A 185 -16.31 0.55 14.40
CA LEU A 185 -16.51 -0.64 15.23
C LEU A 185 -15.57 -0.59 16.43
N GLU A 186 -16.08 -1.03 17.57
CA GLU A 186 -15.34 -1.29 18.79
C GLU A 186 -15.69 -2.69 19.30
N ASN A 187 -14.68 -3.54 19.43
CA ASN A 187 -14.87 -4.94 19.81
C ASN A 187 -15.96 -5.65 18.98
N GLY A 188 -15.95 -5.42 17.67
CA GLY A 188 -16.88 -6.00 16.70
C GLY A 188 -18.31 -5.45 16.72
N LYS A 189 -18.61 -4.49 17.59
CA LYS A 189 -19.93 -3.85 17.71
C LYS A 189 -19.90 -2.48 17.06
N LEU A 190 -21.03 -2.11 16.44
CA LEU A 190 -21.18 -0.79 15.85
C LEU A 190 -21.11 0.27 16.95
N ASN A 191 -20.17 1.20 16.81
CA ASN A 191 -20.02 2.34 17.70
C ASN A 191 -20.98 3.46 17.31
N LYS A 192 -21.24 4.38 18.23
CA LYS A 192 -21.99 5.60 17.92
C LYS A 192 -21.07 6.57 17.18
N TYR A 193 -21.24 6.70 15.87
CA TYR A 193 -20.52 7.65 15.03
C TYR A 193 -21.48 8.47 14.17
N ASP A 194 -20.99 9.55 13.59
CA ASP A 194 -21.75 10.36 12.62
C ASP A 194 -21.41 9.93 11.19
N PRO A 195 -22.34 9.24 10.48
CA PRO A 195 -22.10 8.81 9.10
C PRO A 195 -21.84 9.98 8.15
N GLN A 196 -22.46 11.15 8.37
CA GLN A 196 -22.26 12.31 7.53
C GLN A 196 -20.84 12.85 7.64
N LYS A 197 -20.28 12.90 8.86
CA LYS A 197 -18.88 13.29 9.09
C LYS A 197 -17.89 12.41 8.35
N VAL A 198 -18.12 11.08 8.36
CA VAL A 198 -17.26 10.12 7.64
C VAL A 198 -17.43 10.28 6.13
N THR A 199 -18.65 10.49 5.64
CA THR A 199 -18.91 10.82 4.23
C THR A 199 -18.15 12.08 3.81
N ASP A 200 -18.21 13.14 4.60
CA ASP A 200 -17.51 14.40 4.31
C ASP A 200 -16.00 14.26 4.37
N TYR A 201 -15.47 13.43 5.28
CA TYR A 201 -14.08 13.04 5.27
C TYR A 201 -13.69 12.40 3.93
N ILE A 202 -14.40 11.37 3.46
CA ILE A 202 -14.08 10.70 2.19
C ILE A 202 -14.19 11.70 1.02
N LYS A 203 -15.26 12.52 0.96
CA LYS A 203 -15.43 13.56 -0.07
C LYS A 203 -14.27 14.55 -0.11
N SER A 204 -13.73 14.93 1.05
CA SER A 204 -12.58 15.83 1.13
C SER A 204 -11.34 15.22 0.50
N ARG A 205 -11.16 13.88 0.65
CA ARG A 205 -10.03 13.15 0.07
C ARG A 205 -10.13 13.05 -1.45
N MET A 206 -11.33 12.86 -2.00
CA MET A 206 -11.57 12.85 -3.45
C MET A 206 -11.18 14.15 -4.16
N LYS A 207 -11.08 15.25 -3.42
CA LYS A 207 -10.69 16.60 -3.92
C LYS A 207 -9.30 17.00 -3.44
N GLY A 208 -8.61 16.12 -2.75
CA GLY A 208 -7.30 16.37 -2.17
C GLY A 208 -6.20 16.51 -3.20
N ARG A 209 -5.08 17.08 -2.75
CA ARG A 209 -3.85 17.17 -3.56
C ARG A 209 -3.17 15.81 -3.61
N TYR A 210 -2.67 15.45 -4.77
CA TYR A 210 -2.03 14.17 -5.10
C TYR A 210 -0.99 13.74 -4.04
N LEU A 211 -1.23 12.61 -3.39
CA LEU A 211 -0.42 12.00 -2.32
C LEU A 211 -0.09 12.93 -1.13
N VAL A 212 -0.85 13.99 -0.94
CA VAL A 212 -0.72 14.90 0.20
C VAL A 212 -1.94 14.76 1.11
N ASP A 213 -3.11 15.02 0.57
CA ASP A 213 -4.37 15.00 1.31
C ASP A 213 -5.50 14.23 0.59
N ASP A 214 -5.20 13.53 -0.51
CA ASP A 214 -6.12 12.67 -1.25
C ASP A 214 -6.05 11.18 -0.82
N ILE A 215 -5.75 10.95 0.46
CA ILE A 215 -5.59 9.59 1.02
C ILE A 215 -6.77 9.27 1.93
N VAL A 216 -7.57 8.28 1.54
CA VAL A 216 -8.59 7.68 2.41
C VAL A 216 -7.93 6.60 3.25
N LYS A 217 -7.92 6.78 4.58
CA LYS A 217 -7.32 5.85 5.53
C LYS A 217 -8.38 4.97 6.16
N ILE A 218 -8.15 3.66 6.13
CA ILE A 218 -8.89 2.66 6.89
C ILE A 218 -7.90 1.98 7.83
N MET A 219 -8.27 1.84 9.09
CA MET A 219 -7.48 1.07 10.07
C MET A 219 -8.34 0.00 10.69
N ILE A 220 -7.80 -1.23 10.72
CA ILE A 220 -8.39 -2.37 11.43
C ILE A 220 -7.41 -2.84 12.48
N ASN A 221 -7.89 -3.01 13.71
CA ASN A 221 -7.16 -3.66 14.77
C ASN A 221 -7.84 -4.99 15.10
N LEU A 222 -7.09 -6.09 15.03
CA LEU A 222 -7.59 -7.43 15.30
C LEU A 222 -7.39 -7.87 16.75
N ASN A 223 -6.63 -7.11 17.54
CA ASN A 223 -6.36 -7.39 18.97
C ASN A 223 -5.89 -8.82 19.27
N SER A 224 -5.22 -9.49 18.31
CA SER A 224 -4.82 -10.91 18.41
C SER A 224 -3.31 -11.14 18.32
N GLY A 225 -2.51 -10.06 18.27
CA GLY A 225 -1.05 -10.07 18.21
C GLY A 225 -0.48 -8.67 18.20
N GLU A 226 0.82 -8.54 17.87
CA GLU A 226 1.54 -7.26 17.86
C GLU A 226 2.00 -6.83 16.46
N SER A 227 1.83 -7.70 15.47
CA SER A 227 2.28 -7.41 14.11
C SER A 227 1.32 -6.49 13.39
N LYS A 228 1.89 -5.75 12.43
CA LYS A 228 1.15 -4.80 11.60
C LYS A 228 1.58 -4.87 10.13
N GLY A 229 0.71 -4.44 9.25
CA GLY A 229 0.99 -4.33 7.82
C GLY A 229 0.08 -3.30 7.16
N THR A 230 0.55 -2.73 6.07
CA THR A 230 -0.19 -1.74 5.29
C THR A 230 -0.27 -2.20 3.85
N ALA A 231 -1.41 -1.95 3.21
CA ALA A 231 -1.57 -2.08 1.77
C ALA A 231 -2.20 -0.81 1.19
N TRP A 232 -1.99 -0.62 -0.10
CA TRP A 232 -2.52 0.53 -0.82
C TRP A 232 -3.29 0.10 -2.06
N GLY A 233 -4.35 0.82 -2.34
CA GLY A 233 -5.17 0.69 -3.53
C GLY A 233 -5.68 2.05 -3.97
N CYS A 234 -6.69 2.06 -4.82
CA CYS A 234 -7.41 3.26 -5.22
C CYS A 234 -8.91 2.99 -5.23
N ASP A 235 -9.73 4.03 -5.34
CA ASP A 235 -11.16 3.87 -5.62
C ASP A 235 -11.41 3.23 -7.00
N LEU A 236 -12.61 2.75 -7.24
CA LEU A 236 -13.05 2.20 -8.52
C LEU A 236 -14.14 3.09 -9.11
N SER A 237 -13.77 3.89 -10.10
CA SER A 237 -14.64 4.83 -10.78
C SER A 237 -15.22 4.28 -12.09
N LYS A 238 -16.21 4.97 -12.64
CA LYS A 238 -16.73 4.68 -14.00
C LYS A 238 -15.64 4.80 -15.06
N LYS A 239 -14.67 5.69 -14.83
CA LYS A 239 -13.56 5.94 -15.77
C LYS A 239 -12.67 4.73 -15.98
N TYR A 240 -12.53 3.85 -14.96
CA TYR A 240 -11.82 2.56 -15.10
C TYR A 240 -12.49 1.70 -16.20
N ILE A 241 -13.82 1.61 -16.17
CA ILE A 241 -14.58 0.82 -17.14
C ILE A 241 -14.45 1.43 -18.53
N GLU A 242 -14.60 2.75 -18.68
CA GLU A 242 -14.44 3.45 -19.96
C GLU A 242 -13.07 3.19 -20.58
N ILE A 243 -11.98 3.37 -19.78
CA ILE A 243 -10.61 3.17 -20.27
C ILE A 243 -10.42 1.72 -20.77
N ASN A 244 -10.87 0.74 -19.99
CA ASN A 244 -10.62 -0.67 -20.31
C ASN A 244 -11.58 -1.25 -21.35
N SER A 245 -12.76 -0.66 -21.55
CA SER A 245 -13.71 -1.09 -22.61
C SER A 245 -13.34 -0.51 -23.97
N GLU A 246 -12.65 0.61 -24.03
CA GLU A 246 -12.22 1.27 -25.26
C GLU A 246 -10.80 0.86 -25.70
N TYR A 247 -10.08 0.13 -24.87
CA TYR A 247 -8.73 -0.35 -25.16
C TYR A 247 -8.78 -1.54 -26.09
N THR A 248 -8.35 -1.33 -27.34
CA THR A 248 -8.13 -2.40 -28.33
C THR A 248 -6.63 -2.64 -28.46
N THR A 249 -6.19 -3.87 -28.22
CA THR A 249 -4.82 -4.35 -28.48
C THR A 249 -4.64 -4.72 -29.94
#